data_ff60882a0327d579f410deb7d67a4510
#
_entry.id   ff60882a0327d579f410deb7d67a4510
#
_cell.length_a   1.000
_cell.length_b   1.000
_cell.length_c   1.000
_cell.angle_alpha   90.00
_cell.angle_beta   90.00
_cell.angle_gamma   90.00
#
_symmetry.space_group_name_H-M   'P 1'
#
loop_
_entity.id
_entity.type
_entity.pdbx_description
1 polymer ?
#
loop_
_entity_poly.entity_id
_entity_poly.type
_entity_poly.pdbx_seq_one_letter_code
_entity_poly.pdbx_strand_id
1 'polypeptide(L)'
;MMGMEIRRKHFPDTIRFHNPGLRRHRTSEISCHQIEEFVSISLTGTHCALDCKHCGTNVLRGMNDLSRSSKSLFELCSELAEQGARGILISGGSDRKGKVPILPHLPDLIRIRRELGLIIRVHPGLPDEETSAGLAELDIDGAMVDII
;
A
#
# COMPACT_ATOMS: atom_id res chain seq x y z
N MET A 1 29.92 0.69 9.77
CA MET A 1 30.05 -0.70 10.29
C MET A 1 28.78 -1.17 10.99
N MET A 2 28.16 -0.39 11.88
CA MET A 2 26.97 -0.76 12.66
C MET A 2 25.76 -1.24 11.81
N GLY A 3 25.49 -0.66 10.63
CA GLY A 3 24.35 -1.05 9.80
C GLY A 3 24.45 -2.47 9.21
N MET A 4 25.65 -2.90 8.83
CA MET A 4 25.86 -4.26 8.31
C MET A 4 25.78 -5.33 9.41
N GLU A 5 26.14 -4.99 10.64
CA GLU A 5 26.03 -5.90 11.78
C GLU A 5 24.56 -6.12 12.15
N ILE A 6 23.77 -5.05 12.18
CA ILE A 6 22.30 -5.10 12.40
C ILE A 6 21.65 -5.92 11.29
N ARG A 7 22.00 -5.67 10.03
CA ARG A 7 21.46 -6.43 8.89
C ARG A 7 21.72 -7.92 9.04
N ARG A 8 22.97 -8.33 9.31
CA ARG A 8 23.33 -9.75 9.46
C ARG A 8 22.62 -10.45 10.62
N LYS A 9 22.30 -9.69 11.67
CA LYS A 9 21.60 -10.21 12.84
C LYS A 9 20.11 -10.47 12.60
N HIS A 10 19.48 -9.68 11.75
CA HIS A 10 18.01 -9.67 11.62
C HIS A 10 17.50 -10.07 10.23
N PHE A 11 18.37 -10.16 9.22
CA PHE A 11 17.97 -10.45 7.85
C PHE A 11 18.89 -11.51 7.22
N PRO A 12 18.37 -12.39 6.34
CA PRO A 12 19.16 -13.37 5.63
C PRO A 12 20.11 -12.68 4.63
N ASP A 13 21.20 -13.37 4.27
CA ASP A 13 22.19 -12.90 3.27
C ASP A 13 21.67 -13.03 1.83
N THR A 14 20.44 -12.60 1.60
CA THR A 14 19.79 -12.60 0.29
C THR A 14 19.41 -11.20 -0.12
N ILE A 15 19.54 -10.91 -1.41
CA ILE A 15 19.02 -9.69 -2.04
C ILE A 15 17.86 -10.11 -2.94
N ARG A 16 16.70 -9.47 -2.77
CA ARG A 16 15.57 -9.64 -3.67
C ARG A 16 15.49 -8.42 -4.57
N PHE A 17 15.56 -8.65 -5.87
CA PHE A 17 15.34 -7.61 -6.86
C PHE A 17 13.86 -7.57 -7.21
N HIS A 18 13.28 -6.38 -7.21
CA HIS A 18 11.90 -6.15 -7.57
C HIS A 18 11.86 -5.23 -8.79
N ASN A 19 11.04 -5.60 -9.77
CA ASN A 19 10.78 -4.73 -10.91
C ASN A 19 9.63 -3.77 -10.55
N PRO A 20 9.76 -2.44 -10.78
CA PRO A 20 8.68 -1.50 -10.51
C PRO A 20 7.43 -1.83 -11.31
N GLY A 21 6.30 -2.09 -10.65
CA GLY A 21 5.04 -2.48 -11.27
C GLY A 21 4.27 -1.33 -11.94
N LEU A 22 4.77 -0.09 -11.88
CA LEU A 22 4.11 1.09 -12.45
C LEU A 22 4.22 1.22 -13.97
N ARG A 23 5.02 0.37 -14.62
CA ARG A 23 5.18 0.33 -16.08
C ARG A 23 5.15 -1.10 -16.57
N ARG A 24 4.53 -1.33 -17.71
CA ARG A 24 4.60 -2.62 -18.39
C ARG A 24 6.01 -2.79 -18.95
N HIS A 25 6.74 -3.74 -18.42
CA HIS A 25 8.03 -4.16 -18.97
C HIS A 25 7.83 -5.49 -19.68
N ARG A 26 8.24 -5.56 -20.92
CA ARG A 26 8.28 -6.80 -21.72
C ARG A 26 9.72 -7.01 -22.12
N THR A 27 10.37 -7.98 -21.50
CA THR A 27 11.67 -8.49 -21.95
C THR A 27 11.52 -9.97 -22.29
N SER A 28 12.55 -10.54 -22.92
CA SER A 28 12.58 -11.99 -23.22
C SER A 28 12.57 -12.86 -21.96
N GLU A 29 13.03 -12.30 -20.83
CA GLU A 29 13.19 -13.05 -19.58
C GLU A 29 12.11 -12.75 -18.53
N ILE A 30 11.43 -11.59 -18.63
CA ILE A 30 10.47 -11.13 -17.63
C ILE A 30 9.16 -10.71 -18.32
N SER A 31 8.09 -11.44 -18.05
CA SER A 31 6.73 -10.96 -18.31
C SER A 31 6.20 -10.31 -17.03
N CYS A 32 5.85 -9.04 -17.09
CA CYS A 32 5.12 -8.42 -15.99
C CYS A 32 3.73 -9.01 -15.90
N HIS A 33 3.32 -9.42 -14.72
CA HIS A 33 1.93 -9.68 -14.41
C HIS A 33 1.10 -8.42 -14.70
N GLN A 34 -0.18 -8.60 -14.96
CA GLN A 34 -1.04 -7.47 -15.30
C GLN A 34 -1.13 -6.50 -14.12
N ILE A 35 -1.18 -5.20 -14.39
CA ILE A 35 -1.28 -4.15 -13.35
C ILE A 35 -2.54 -4.37 -12.50
N GLU A 36 -3.56 -4.98 -13.09
CA GLU A 36 -4.83 -5.33 -12.46
C GLU A 36 -4.69 -6.39 -11.36
N GLU A 37 -3.61 -7.18 -11.33
CA GLU A 37 -3.39 -8.18 -10.27
C GLU A 37 -2.95 -7.56 -8.93
N PHE A 38 -2.37 -6.37 -8.93
CA PHE A 38 -1.99 -5.66 -7.70
C PHE A 38 -2.45 -4.20 -7.78
N VAL A 39 -3.53 -3.90 -7.09
CA VAL A 39 -4.28 -2.67 -7.27
C VAL A 39 -4.00 -1.66 -6.17
N SER A 40 -3.78 -0.40 -6.56
CA SER A 40 -3.59 0.70 -5.61
C SER A 40 -4.91 1.39 -5.32
N ILE A 41 -5.20 1.63 -4.02
CA ILE A 41 -6.41 2.28 -3.54
C ILE A 41 -6.01 3.50 -2.72
N SER A 42 -6.58 4.65 -3.06
CA SER A 42 -6.47 5.88 -2.29
C SER A 42 -7.68 6.06 -1.37
N LEU A 43 -7.42 6.12 -0.07
CA LEU A 43 -8.46 6.35 0.95
C LEU A 43 -9.03 7.79 0.90
N THR A 44 -8.25 8.74 0.38
CA THR A 44 -8.56 10.17 0.35
C THR A 44 -8.79 10.70 -1.06
N GLY A 45 -8.86 9.83 -2.05
CA GLY A 45 -8.86 10.21 -3.46
C GLY A 45 -7.60 10.99 -3.81
N THR A 46 -7.76 12.15 -4.41
CA THR A 46 -6.64 13.04 -4.80
C THR A 46 -6.31 14.09 -3.74
N HIS A 47 -6.98 14.07 -2.58
CA HIS A 47 -6.76 15.06 -1.53
C HIS A 47 -5.55 14.69 -0.67
N CYS A 48 -4.59 15.63 -0.55
CA CYS A 48 -3.43 15.54 0.32
C CYS A 48 -3.13 16.92 0.91
N ALA A 49 -2.98 17.00 2.24
CA ALA A 49 -2.74 18.29 2.91
C ALA A 49 -1.28 18.77 2.82
N LEU A 50 -0.34 17.91 2.42
CA LEU A 50 1.07 18.28 2.30
C LEU A 50 1.42 18.90 0.95
N ASP A 51 0.78 18.46 -0.14
CA ASP A 51 1.03 18.91 -1.51
C ASP A 51 2.54 19.07 -1.84
N CYS A 52 3.31 18.03 -1.54
CA CYS A 52 4.76 18.04 -1.67
C CYS A 52 5.20 18.28 -3.12
N LYS A 53 6.18 19.15 -3.34
CA LYS A 53 6.69 19.52 -4.66
C LYS A 53 7.15 18.32 -5.51
N HIS A 54 7.67 17.26 -4.89
CA HIS A 54 8.17 16.10 -5.61
C HIS A 54 7.07 15.24 -6.22
N CYS A 55 5.88 15.15 -5.61
CA CYS A 55 4.78 14.34 -6.15
C CYS A 55 3.59 15.18 -6.67
N GLY A 56 3.34 16.37 -6.11
CA GLY A 56 2.23 17.25 -6.51
C GLY A 56 0.89 16.53 -6.56
N THR A 57 0.66 15.57 -5.65
CA THR A 57 -0.52 14.67 -5.60
C THR A 57 -0.74 13.80 -6.86
N ASN A 58 0.15 13.86 -7.85
CA ASN A 58 -0.04 13.15 -9.12
C ASN A 58 -0.12 11.61 -8.96
N VAL A 59 0.58 11.06 -7.99
CA VAL A 59 0.55 9.62 -7.69
C VAL A 59 -0.87 9.16 -7.34
N LEU A 60 -1.63 9.98 -6.62
CA LEU A 60 -2.98 9.64 -6.18
C LEU A 60 -4.00 9.55 -7.33
N ARG A 61 -3.75 10.25 -8.43
CA ARG A 61 -4.66 10.26 -9.60
C ARG A 61 -4.73 8.92 -10.32
N GLY A 62 -3.70 8.09 -10.17
CA GLY A 62 -3.64 6.75 -10.75
C GLY A 62 -4.21 5.66 -9.87
N MET A 63 -4.69 5.98 -8.67
CA MET A 63 -5.24 5.03 -7.72
C MET A 63 -6.76 4.93 -7.81
N ASN A 64 -7.33 3.81 -7.40
CA ASN A 64 -8.77 3.68 -7.20
C ASN A 64 -9.22 4.58 -6.03
N ASP A 65 -10.14 5.47 -6.29
CA ASP A 65 -10.58 6.50 -5.36
C ASP A 65 -11.73 5.98 -4.47
N LEU A 66 -11.39 5.62 -3.23
CA LEU A 66 -12.41 5.19 -2.25
C LEU A 66 -13.29 6.36 -1.79
N SER A 67 -12.74 7.58 -1.71
CA SER A 67 -13.47 8.75 -1.16
C SER A 67 -14.68 9.17 -1.99
N ARG A 68 -14.68 8.82 -3.26
CA ARG A 68 -15.81 9.07 -4.19
C ARG A 68 -16.74 7.87 -4.33
N SER A 69 -16.38 6.75 -3.74
CA SER A 69 -17.20 5.55 -3.77
C SER A 69 -18.25 5.62 -2.66
N SER A 70 -19.45 5.14 -2.94
CA SER A 70 -20.46 4.87 -1.90
C SER A 70 -20.21 3.54 -1.18
N LYS A 71 -19.15 2.82 -1.57
CA LYS A 71 -18.79 1.49 -1.06
C LYS A 71 -17.82 1.62 0.11
N SER A 72 -17.86 0.63 1.00
CA SER A 72 -16.79 0.41 1.98
C SER A 72 -15.50 -0.05 1.28
N LEU A 73 -14.39 0.00 1.99
CA LEU A 73 -13.12 -0.53 1.48
C LEU A 73 -13.24 -2.04 1.19
N PHE A 74 -13.96 -2.77 2.03
CA PHE A 74 -14.19 -4.20 1.83
C PHE A 74 -14.95 -4.48 0.53
N GLU A 75 -16.05 -3.77 0.26
CA GLU A 75 -16.85 -3.95 -0.95
C GLU A 75 -16.05 -3.65 -2.21
N LEU A 76 -15.26 -2.56 -2.20
CA LEU A 76 -14.36 -2.25 -3.31
C LEU A 76 -13.33 -3.36 -3.53
N CYS A 77 -12.72 -3.87 -2.47
CA CYS A 77 -11.74 -4.95 -2.57
C CYS A 77 -12.37 -6.29 -3.03
N SER A 78 -13.62 -6.56 -2.65
CA SER A 78 -14.36 -7.75 -3.13
C SER A 78 -14.53 -7.71 -4.65
N GLU A 79 -14.94 -6.58 -5.20
CA GLU A 79 -15.10 -6.42 -6.64
C GLU A 79 -13.75 -6.54 -7.39
N LEU A 80 -12.69 -5.95 -6.83
CA LEU A 80 -11.36 -6.06 -7.41
C LEU A 80 -10.85 -7.50 -7.38
N ALA A 81 -11.11 -8.26 -6.31
CA ALA A 81 -10.78 -9.67 -6.21
C ALA A 81 -11.53 -10.51 -7.26
N GLU A 82 -12.82 -10.25 -7.48
CA GLU A 82 -13.62 -10.89 -8.54
C GLU A 82 -13.07 -10.57 -9.93
N GLN A 83 -12.47 -9.40 -10.13
CA GLN A 83 -11.81 -8.99 -11.37
C GLN A 83 -10.39 -9.58 -11.52
N GLY A 84 -9.91 -10.34 -10.52
CA GLY A 84 -8.63 -11.04 -10.59
C GLY A 84 -7.50 -10.39 -9.79
N ALA A 85 -7.79 -9.38 -8.97
CA ALA A 85 -6.78 -8.82 -8.08
C ALA A 85 -6.32 -9.87 -7.05
N ARG A 86 -5.01 -9.96 -6.85
CA ARG A 86 -4.34 -10.84 -5.87
C ARG A 86 -3.79 -10.08 -4.68
N GLY A 87 -3.68 -8.77 -4.83
CA GLY A 87 -3.17 -7.91 -3.77
C GLY A 87 -3.56 -6.47 -3.96
N ILE A 88 -3.45 -5.73 -2.88
CA ILE A 88 -3.80 -4.32 -2.80
C ILE A 88 -2.71 -3.51 -2.11
N LEU A 89 -2.52 -2.30 -2.60
CA LEU A 89 -1.77 -1.25 -1.92
C LEU A 89 -2.76 -0.22 -1.37
N ILE A 90 -2.86 -0.14 -0.08
CA ILE A 90 -3.67 0.89 0.60
C ILE A 90 -2.80 2.10 0.90
N SER A 91 -3.21 3.24 0.41
CA SER A 91 -2.54 4.52 0.65
C SER A 91 -3.56 5.67 0.55
N GLY A 92 -3.07 6.88 0.40
CA GLY A 92 -3.87 8.08 0.23
C GLY A 92 -3.03 9.34 0.43
N GLY A 93 -3.67 10.48 0.36
CA GLY A 93 -3.03 11.71 0.78
C GLY A 93 -2.92 11.79 2.29
N SER A 94 -1.91 12.51 2.73
CA SER A 94 -1.59 12.69 4.14
C SER A 94 -2.29 13.92 4.73
N ASP A 95 -2.49 13.89 6.04
CA ASP A 95 -2.78 15.08 6.82
C ASP A 95 -1.54 16.00 6.94
N ARG A 96 -1.66 17.11 7.67
CA ARG A 96 -0.54 18.05 7.89
C ARG A 96 0.62 17.47 8.69
N LYS A 97 0.41 16.33 9.37
CA LYS A 97 1.45 15.61 10.12
C LYS A 97 2.09 14.50 9.28
N GLY A 98 1.69 14.34 8.02
CA GLY A 98 2.22 13.33 7.12
C GLY A 98 1.54 11.96 7.23
N LYS A 99 0.46 11.83 8.01
CA LYS A 99 -0.22 10.56 8.27
C LYS A 99 -1.36 10.32 7.28
N VAL A 100 -1.41 9.13 6.69
CA VAL A 100 -2.54 8.65 5.90
C VAL A 100 -3.60 8.07 6.85
N PRO A 101 -4.92 8.32 6.66
CA PRO A 101 -5.96 7.91 7.59
C PRO A 101 -6.31 6.41 7.45
N ILE A 102 -5.42 5.54 7.92
CA ILE A 102 -5.60 4.07 7.84
C ILE A 102 -6.54 3.55 8.95
N LEU A 103 -6.44 4.11 10.17
CA LEU A 103 -7.12 3.60 11.36
C LEU A 103 -8.64 3.37 11.18
N PRO A 104 -9.41 4.27 10.56
CA PRO A 104 -10.84 4.06 10.34
C PRO A 104 -11.15 2.83 9.47
N HIS A 105 -10.19 2.36 8.69
CA HIS A 105 -10.35 1.26 7.76
C HIS A 105 -9.81 -0.09 8.27
N LEU A 106 -9.27 -0.14 9.50
CA LEU A 106 -8.76 -1.39 10.08
C LEU A 106 -9.81 -2.52 10.11
N PRO A 107 -11.07 -2.27 10.47
CA PRO A 107 -12.09 -3.33 10.45
C PRO A 107 -12.27 -3.95 9.07
N ASP A 108 -12.28 -3.13 8.01
CA ASP A 108 -12.38 -3.62 6.64
C ASP A 108 -11.11 -4.37 6.22
N LEU A 109 -9.93 -3.90 6.59
CA LEU A 109 -8.66 -4.58 6.30
C LEU A 109 -8.59 -5.97 6.96
N ILE A 110 -9.08 -6.11 8.20
CA ILE A 110 -9.20 -7.41 8.89
C ILE A 110 -10.10 -8.35 8.08
N ARG A 111 -11.24 -7.86 7.60
CA ARG A 111 -12.16 -8.65 6.79
C ARG A 111 -11.55 -9.05 5.45
N ILE A 112 -10.90 -8.12 4.76
CA ILE A 112 -10.21 -8.35 3.48
C ILE A 112 -9.17 -9.47 3.66
N ARG A 113 -8.36 -9.42 4.72
CA ARG A 113 -7.37 -10.45 5.02
C ARG A 113 -7.99 -11.83 5.20
N ARG A 114 -9.08 -11.90 5.96
CA ARG A 114 -9.72 -13.17 6.34
C ARG A 114 -10.60 -13.75 5.23
N GLU A 115 -11.37 -12.91 4.56
CA GLU A 115 -12.43 -13.35 3.65
C GLU A 115 -11.96 -13.38 2.18
N LEU A 116 -11.06 -12.48 1.76
CA LEU A 116 -10.63 -12.37 0.38
C LEU A 116 -9.23 -12.96 0.13
N GLY A 117 -8.41 -13.11 1.19
CA GLY A 117 -7.05 -13.67 1.07
C GLY A 117 -6.10 -12.82 0.24
N LEU A 118 -6.39 -11.52 0.05
CA LEU A 118 -5.55 -10.62 -0.71
C LEU A 118 -4.24 -10.32 0.03
N ILE A 119 -3.17 -10.16 -0.73
CA ILE A 119 -1.92 -9.59 -0.21
C ILE A 119 -2.18 -8.12 0.11
N ILE A 120 -1.92 -7.72 1.36
CA ILE A 120 -2.16 -6.34 1.82
C ILE A 120 -0.83 -5.64 2.05
N ARG A 121 -0.58 -4.59 1.27
CA ARG A 121 0.50 -3.64 1.52
C ARG A 121 -0.08 -2.29 1.86
N VAL A 122 0.55 -1.59 2.79
CA VAL A 122 0.09 -0.29 3.26
C VAL A 122 1.22 0.73 3.15
N HIS A 123 0.88 1.92 2.65
CA HIS A 123 1.76 3.09 2.71
C HIS A 123 1.11 4.13 3.65
N PRO A 124 1.45 4.10 4.95
CA PRO A 124 0.76 4.89 5.97
C PRO A 124 1.25 6.35 6.06
N GLY A 125 2.21 6.75 5.23
CA GLY A 125 2.94 8.00 5.40
C GLY A 125 3.85 7.93 6.61
N LEU A 126 3.74 8.91 7.50
CA LEU A 126 4.44 8.95 8.80
C LEU A 126 3.49 8.42 9.90
N PRO A 127 3.49 7.11 10.17
CA PRO A 127 2.56 6.54 11.13
C PRO A 127 2.94 6.93 12.57
N ASP A 128 1.94 7.21 13.38
CA ASP A 128 2.10 7.31 14.82
C ASP A 128 2.06 5.92 15.48
N GLU A 129 2.25 5.90 16.80
CA GLU A 129 2.27 4.67 17.59
C GLU A 129 0.95 3.90 17.47
N GLU A 130 -0.19 4.58 17.50
CA GLU A 130 -1.52 3.96 17.37
C GLU A 130 -1.70 3.31 16.00
N THR A 131 -1.33 4.00 14.93
CA THR A 131 -1.38 3.45 13.57
C THR A 131 -0.44 2.26 13.42
N SER A 132 0.77 2.36 13.98
CA SER A 132 1.76 1.28 13.94
C SER A 132 1.27 0.03 14.70
N ALA A 133 0.67 0.21 15.87
CA ALA A 133 0.09 -0.88 16.66
C ALA A 133 -1.07 -1.55 15.91
N GLY A 134 -2.01 -0.78 15.36
CA GLY A 134 -3.12 -1.32 14.58
C GLY A 134 -2.67 -2.11 13.35
N LEU A 135 -1.64 -1.63 12.65
CA LEU A 135 -1.08 -2.36 11.51
C LEU A 135 -0.35 -3.64 11.93
N ALA A 136 0.32 -3.65 13.09
CA ALA A 136 0.98 -4.84 13.61
C ALA A 136 -0.03 -5.93 14.01
N GLU A 137 -1.16 -5.56 14.61
CA GLU A 137 -2.23 -6.50 14.94
C GLU A 137 -2.90 -7.11 13.72
N LEU A 138 -2.91 -6.38 12.59
CA LEU A 138 -3.53 -6.83 11.36
C LEU A 138 -2.70 -7.89 10.60
N ASP A 139 -1.42 -8.05 10.93
CA ASP A 139 -0.48 -8.95 10.22
C ASP A 139 -0.46 -8.68 8.71
N ILE A 140 -0.23 -7.42 8.33
CA ILE A 140 -0.11 -7.00 6.92
C ILE A 140 1.14 -7.59 6.26
N ASP A 141 1.07 -7.83 4.95
CA ASP A 141 2.20 -8.40 4.18
C ASP A 141 3.35 -7.39 3.98
N GLY A 142 3.14 -6.13 4.26
CA GLY A 142 4.20 -5.13 4.27
C GLY A 142 3.71 -3.70 4.44
N ALA A 143 4.50 -2.93 5.19
CA ALA A 143 4.39 -1.49 5.27
C ALA A 143 5.50 -0.83 4.44
N MET A 144 5.15 0.21 3.69
CA MET A 144 6.10 1.02 2.93
C MET A 144 6.18 2.40 3.59
N VAL A 145 7.38 2.79 3.98
CA VAL A 145 7.64 4.09 4.61
C VAL A 145 8.75 4.78 3.85
N ASP A 146 8.51 6.01 3.43
CA ASP A 146 9.51 6.82 2.78
C ASP A 146 10.41 7.48 3.83
N ILE A 147 11.71 7.40 3.60
CA ILE A 147 12.70 8.15 4.37
C ILE A 147 13.15 9.30 3.47
N ILE A 148 12.73 10.51 3.79
CA ILE A 148 12.98 11.72 3.01
C ILE A 148 14.03 12.57 3.72
#